data_03fac69e5f8974b4638e8607989e6df9
#
_entry.id   03fac69e5f8974b4638e8607989e6df9
#
_cell.length_a   1.000
_cell.length_b   1.000
_cell.length_c   1.000
_cell.angle_alpha   90.00
_cell.angle_beta   90.00
_cell.angle_gamma   90.00
#
_symmetry.space_group_name_H-M   'P 1'
#
loop_
_entity.id
_entity.type
_entity.pdbx_description
1 polymer ?
#
loop_
_entity_poly.entity_id
_entity_poly.type
_entity_poly.pdbx_seq_one_letter_code
_entity_poly.pdbx_strand_id
1 'polypeptide(L)'
;LLDAGADANGTETSRGETALMFAAAEGRTDAVAVLLDRGADWSATTRVFDWTRLPKTDPRLASGDAHPVKSGKGSEAIEGAPPAPGPPSYIERVGTQGGLSALMFAARQGHLDTVNAFLERGADVNQRDPGDSTTALMIAVINGRFDVAMYLIDHGANPNLAQTNGATPLYAIFDTRWAPTSEYPNPRYYAAQPTDYLQLAKAVLDHGADPNPRLRRKVWYTNHNNDQSGIDETGGTPFWRAAYADDVDAMKLLVAYGADPSIPTTYPGKVEEYPPPDPSNTEDVSGLPAPVLGGPNITPLLAASGEGYGWSFTANHHRFAPTGMLPAVKYLVEVLNADVNVPDAAGNTALHNAASRGDNEMILYLVSKGASVKAVNRKGQTVADMANGPMQRIQPFPETLALLAKMGVKARHPCVSC
;
A
#
# COMPACT_ATOMS: atom_id res chain seq x y z
N LEU A 1 39.66 -19.37 -11.74
CA LEU A 1 39.24 -20.11 -10.54
C LEU A 1 38.39 -21.32 -10.92
N LEU A 2 37.37 -21.18 -11.77
CA LEU A 2 36.52 -22.31 -12.22
C LEU A 2 37.36 -23.38 -12.95
N ASP A 3 38.30 -22.98 -13.81
CA ASP A 3 39.22 -23.93 -14.47
C ASP A 3 40.16 -24.62 -13.48
N ALA A 4 40.36 -24.06 -12.30
CA ALA A 4 41.12 -24.66 -11.21
C ALA A 4 40.24 -25.50 -10.24
N GLY A 5 38.99 -25.78 -10.59
CA GLY A 5 38.08 -26.62 -9.82
C GLY A 5 37.31 -25.93 -8.72
N ALA A 6 37.17 -24.59 -8.77
CA ALA A 6 36.27 -23.88 -7.84
C ALA A 6 34.84 -24.28 -8.11
N ASP A 7 34.06 -24.49 -7.03
CA ASP A 7 32.62 -24.81 -7.12
C ASP A 7 31.83 -23.56 -7.53
N ALA A 8 31.17 -23.64 -8.70
CA ALA A 8 30.32 -22.56 -9.21
C ALA A 8 29.08 -22.29 -8.34
N ASN A 9 28.67 -23.33 -7.54
CA ASN A 9 27.49 -23.31 -6.69
C ASN A 9 27.80 -23.17 -5.19
N GLY A 10 29.08 -22.93 -4.86
CA GLY A 10 29.48 -22.67 -3.49
C GLY A 10 28.74 -21.46 -2.91
N THR A 11 28.24 -21.60 -1.67
CA THR A 11 27.47 -20.57 -0.99
C THR A 11 28.20 -19.99 0.22
N GLU A 12 28.01 -18.69 0.46
CA GLU A 12 28.45 -18.09 1.72
C GLU A 12 27.53 -18.53 2.89
N THR A 13 28.04 -18.42 4.12
CA THR A 13 27.38 -19.07 5.29
C THR A 13 26.23 -18.29 5.90
N SER A 14 26.15 -16.97 5.67
CA SER A 14 25.16 -16.12 6.35
C SER A 14 23.79 -16.12 5.67
N ARG A 15 23.75 -15.87 4.37
CA ARG A 15 22.53 -15.76 3.58
C ARG A 15 22.36 -16.87 2.54
N GLY A 16 23.39 -17.71 2.33
CA GLY A 16 23.38 -18.73 1.31
C GLY A 16 23.53 -18.16 -0.10
N GLU A 17 24.17 -16.99 -0.24
CA GLU A 17 24.38 -16.34 -1.53
C GLU A 17 25.50 -17.05 -2.31
N THR A 18 25.30 -17.22 -3.62
CA THR A 18 26.26 -17.81 -4.55
C THR A 18 27.08 -16.72 -5.28
N ALA A 19 28.20 -17.12 -5.89
CA ALA A 19 28.96 -16.21 -6.76
C ALA A 19 28.10 -15.62 -7.89
N LEU A 20 27.14 -16.38 -8.43
CA LEU A 20 26.18 -15.94 -9.44
C LEU A 20 25.28 -14.82 -8.92
N MET A 21 24.81 -14.91 -7.67
CA MET A 21 23.97 -13.88 -7.05
C MET A 21 24.74 -12.57 -6.84
N PHE A 22 26.00 -12.64 -6.39
CA PHE A 22 26.86 -11.46 -6.26
C PHE A 22 27.15 -10.81 -7.63
N ALA A 23 27.48 -11.62 -8.65
CA ALA A 23 27.71 -11.10 -10.00
C ALA A 23 26.46 -10.43 -10.58
N ALA A 24 25.28 -11.02 -10.34
CA ALA A 24 23.99 -10.49 -10.76
C ALA A 24 23.63 -9.18 -10.06
N ALA A 25 23.84 -9.10 -8.74
CA ALA A 25 23.59 -7.90 -7.94
C ALA A 25 24.46 -6.71 -8.37
N GLU A 26 25.68 -6.98 -8.84
CA GLU A 26 26.64 -5.96 -9.29
C GLU A 26 26.58 -5.70 -10.81
N GLY A 27 25.65 -6.33 -11.54
CA GLY A 27 25.51 -6.16 -12.99
C GLY A 27 26.73 -6.64 -13.79
N ARG A 28 27.45 -7.63 -13.29
CA ARG A 28 28.64 -8.20 -13.96
C ARG A 28 28.22 -9.22 -15.02
N THR A 29 27.64 -8.74 -16.10
CA THR A 29 27.02 -9.58 -17.15
C THR A 29 27.96 -10.64 -17.68
N ASP A 30 29.24 -10.30 -17.97
CA ASP A 30 30.23 -11.27 -18.45
C ASP A 30 30.52 -12.37 -17.41
N ALA A 31 30.60 -12.00 -16.13
CA ALA A 31 30.81 -12.96 -15.06
C ALA A 31 29.59 -13.89 -14.88
N VAL A 32 28.38 -13.33 -14.99
CA VAL A 32 27.12 -14.10 -14.99
C VAL A 32 27.12 -15.10 -16.14
N ALA A 33 27.45 -14.66 -17.36
CA ALA A 33 27.53 -15.54 -18.53
C ALA A 33 28.51 -16.70 -18.30
N VAL A 34 29.73 -16.39 -17.86
CA VAL A 34 30.76 -17.42 -17.59
C VAL A 34 30.31 -18.39 -16.50
N LEU A 35 29.70 -17.90 -15.41
CA LEU A 35 29.22 -18.76 -14.33
C LEU A 35 28.10 -19.71 -14.81
N LEU A 36 27.12 -19.21 -15.56
CA LEU A 36 26.05 -20.01 -16.14
C LEU A 36 26.58 -21.04 -17.14
N ASP A 37 27.50 -20.64 -18.03
CA ASP A 37 28.12 -21.55 -19.01
C ASP A 37 28.97 -22.66 -18.34
N ARG A 38 29.35 -22.46 -17.07
CA ARG A 38 30.10 -23.45 -16.26
C ARG A 38 29.20 -24.16 -15.22
N GLY A 39 27.87 -24.10 -15.39
CA GLY A 39 26.91 -24.87 -14.60
C GLY A 39 26.54 -24.27 -13.26
N ALA A 40 26.68 -22.94 -13.10
CA ALA A 40 26.06 -22.26 -11.97
C ALA A 40 24.53 -22.43 -12.03
N ASP A 41 23.94 -22.79 -10.91
CA ASP A 41 22.49 -22.99 -10.79
C ASP A 41 21.77 -21.65 -10.70
N TRP A 42 21.10 -21.22 -11.79
CA TRP A 42 20.30 -20.01 -11.81
C TRP A 42 19.07 -20.09 -10.91
N SER A 43 18.59 -21.33 -10.59
CA SER A 43 17.39 -21.55 -9.78
C SER A 43 17.68 -21.48 -8.28
N ALA A 44 18.95 -21.51 -7.87
CA ALA A 44 19.36 -21.39 -6.48
C ALA A 44 18.82 -20.10 -5.85
N THR A 45 18.39 -20.18 -4.60
CA THR A 45 17.85 -19.05 -3.85
C THR A 45 18.59 -18.82 -2.54
N THR A 46 18.58 -17.57 -2.06
CA THR A 46 19.08 -17.26 -0.73
C THR A 46 18.23 -17.92 0.36
N ARG A 47 18.75 -17.95 1.58
CA ARG A 47 17.97 -18.43 2.74
C ARG A 47 16.74 -17.56 2.98
N VAL A 48 15.66 -18.22 3.37
CA VAL A 48 14.44 -17.56 3.85
C VAL A 48 14.54 -17.37 5.35
N PHE A 49 14.26 -16.16 5.81
CA PHE A 49 14.14 -15.80 7.21
C PHE A 49 12.67 -15.57 7.55
N ASP A 50 12.15 -16.35 8.48
CA ASP A 50 10.82 -16.13 9.05
C ASP A 50 10.96 -15.30 10.32
N TRP A 51 10.68 -14.00 10.20
CA TRP A 51 10.78 -13.04 11.29
C TRP A 51 9.77 -13.31 12.40
N THR A 52 8.66 -13.97 12.09
CA THR A 52 7.60 -14.29 13.08
C THR A 52 8.03 -15.40 14.04
N ARG A 53 9.02 -16.22 13.65
CA ARG A 53 9.54 -17.32 14.45
C ARG A 53 10.76 -16.97 15.28
N LEU A 54 11.28 -15.77 15.15
CA LEU A 54 12.42 -15.35 15.95
C LEU A 54 12.01 -15.17 17.42
N PRO A 55 12.83 -15.63 18.38
CA PRO A 55 12.63 -15.32 19.79
C PRO A 55 12.59 -13.80 20.00
N LYS A 56 11.69 -13.29 20.83
CA LYS A 56 11.59 -11.84 21.15
C LYS A 56 12.90 -11.24 21.68
N THR A 57 13.82 -12.08 22.13
CA THR A 57 15.16 -11.73 22.62
C THR A 57 16.23 -11.76 21.52
N ASP A 58 15.89 -12.05 20.28
CA ASP A 58 16.86 -12.13 19.18
C ASP A 58 17.49 -10.75 18.92
N PRO A 59 18.84 -10.63 18.93
CA PRO A 59 19.51 -9.35 18.71
C PRO A 59 19.17 -8.68 17.36
N ARG A 60 18.77 -9.45 16.36
CA ARG A 60 18.34 -8.94 15.05
C ARG A 60 17.05 -8.15 15.13
N LEU A 61 16.21 -8.40 16.15
CA LEU A 61 15.00 -7.61 16.44
C LEU A 61 15.32 -6.31 17.20
N ALA A 62 16.51 -6.22 17.79
CA ALA A 62 16.97 -5.05 18.56
C ALA A 62 17.64 -3.98 17.67
N SER A 63 18.00 -4.29 16.44
CA SER A 63 18.61 -3.33 15.52
C SER A 63 17.57 -2.38 14.92
N GLY A 64 17.38 -1.29 15.61
CA GLY A 64 17.05 0.07 15.11
C GLY A 64 15.67 0.35 14.54
N ASP A 65 14.97 -0.57 13.91
CA ASP A 65 13.71 -0.28 13.22
C ASP A 65 12.46 -0.88 13.90
N ALA A 66 12.64 -1.70 14.90
CA ALA A 66 11.57 -2.16 15.77
C ALA A 66 11.49 -1.28 17.03
N HIS A 67 11.06 -0.03 16.88
CA HIS A 67 10.59 0.70 18.06
C HIS A 67 9.37 -0.04 18.59
N PRO A 68 9.46 -0.68 19.80
CA PRO A 68 8.25 -1.11 20.45
C PRO A 68 7.44 0.17 20.68
N VAL A 69 6.29 0.27 20.05
CA VAL A 69 5.28 1.24 20.46
C VAL A 69 5.07 0.93 21.95
N LYS A 70 5.59 1.79 22.83
CA LYS A 70 5.26 1.73 24.24
C LYS A 70 3.76 1.88 24.29
N SER A 71 3.07 0.76 24.48
CA SER A 71 1.66 0.77 24.86
C SER A 71 1.54 1.68 26.06
N GLY A 72 0.82 2.79 25.89
CA GLY A 72 0.55 3.71 26.98
C GLY A 72 -0.02 2.92 28.15
N LYS A 73 0.52 3.14 29.33
CA LYS A 73 -0.06 2.64 30.58
C LYS A 73 -1.51 3.14 30.63
N GLY A 74 -2.47 2.23 30.60
CA GLY A 74 -3.84 2.58 30.91
C GLY A 74 -4.89 1.77 30.15
N SER A 75 -4.91 0.45 30.27
CA SER A 75 -6.15 -0.30 30.25
C SER A 75 -5.99 -1.45 31.24
N GLU A 76 -6.68 -1.37 32.36
CA GLU A 76 -6.88 -2.53 33.22
C GLU A 76 -7.61 -3.60 32.38
N ALA A 77 -6.90 -4.71 32.15
CA ALA A 77 -7.46 -5.85 31.46
C ALA A 77 -8.62 -6.40 32.33
N ILE A 78 -9.77 -6.59 31.72
CA ILE A 78 -10.83 -7.39 32.32
C ILE A 78 -10.27 -8.82 32.44
N GLU A 79 -10.12 -9.27 33.68
CA GLU A 79 -9.55 -10.57 34.02
C GLU A 79 -10.41 -11.67 33.35
N GLY A 80 -9.80 -12.43 32.41
CA GLY A 80 -10.42 -13.60 31.79
C GLY A 80 -10.81 -13.50 30.31
N ALA A 81 -10.75 -12.34 29.66
CA ALA A 81 -10.93 -12.26 28.20
C ALA A 81 -9.57 -12.32 27.49
N PRO A 82 -9.39 -13.14 26.43
CA PRO A 82 -8.17 -13.06 25.63
C PRO A 82 -8.05 -11.63 25.08
N PRO A 83 -6.85 -11.00 25.13
CA PRO A 83 -6.66 -9.69 24.55
C PRO A 83 -7.08 -9.74 23.09
N ALA A 84 -7.91 -8.79 22.67
CA ALA A 84 -8.22 -8.64 21.27
C ALA A 84 -6.91 -8.47 20.48
N PRO A 85 -6.73 -9.16 19.35
CA PRO A 85 -5.52 -9.02 18.55
C PRO A 85 -5.33 -7.54 18.20
N GLY A 86 -4.20 -6.97 18.61
CA GLY A 86 -3.78 -5.64 18.18
C GLY A 86 -3.47 -5.64 16.67
N PRO A 87 -3.23 -4.46 16.08
CA PRO A 87 -2.76 -4.39 14.71
C PRO A 87 -1.48 -5.22 14.55
N PRO A 88 -1.27 -5.88 13.40
CA PRO A 88 -0.08 -6.70 13.19
C PRO A 88 1.18 -5.84 13.36
N SER A 89 2.13 -6.35 14.14
CA SER A 89 3.44 -5.72 14.29
C SER A 89 4.17 -5.64 12.94
N TYR A 90 5.21 -4.82 12.84
CA TYR A 90 6.05 -4.78 11.65
C TYR A 90 6.55 -6.17 11.23
N ILE A 91 6.98 -6.96 12.20
CA ILE A 91 7.46 -8.33 11.99
C ILE A 91 6.37 -9.22 11.38
N GLU A 92 5.15 -9.11 11.84
CA GLU A 92 4.01 -9.86 11.30
C GLU A 92 3.59 -9.38 9.91
N ARG A 93 3.79 -8.09 9.61
CA ARG A 93 3.55 -7.53 8.27
C ARG A 93 4.59 -8.00 7.27
N VAL A 94 5.86 -7.97 7.64
CA VAL A 94 6.98 -8.45 6.81
C VAL A 94 6.90 -9.98 6.65
N GLY A 95 6.69 -10.70 7.74
CA GLY A 95 6.59 -12.15 7.76
C GLY A 95 7.91 -12.82 7.39
N THR A 96 8.04 -13.26 6.15
CA THR A 96 9.24 -13.92 5.62
C THR A 96 10.00 -13.01 4.66
N GLN A 97 11.32 -13.09 4.69
CA GLN A 97 12.23 -12.40 3.76
C GLN A 97 13.33 -13.32 3.25
N GLY A 98 13.90 -13.01 2.09
CA GLY A 98 14.92 -13.82 1.44
C GLY A 98 14.33 -14.71 0.38
N GLY A 99 15.05 -15.77 0.01
CA GLY A 99 14.63 -16.66 -1.08
C GLY A 99 14.89 -16.06 -2.47
N LEU A 100 15.68 -15.00 -2.59
CA LEU A 100 15.93 -14.35 -3.87
C LEU A 100 16.86 -15.17 -4.75
N SER A 101 16.51 -15.35 -6.03
CA SER A 101 17.39 -15.90 -7.06
C SER A 101 18.33 -14.86 -7.65
N ALA A 102 19.35 -15.30 -8.39
CA ALA A 102 20.27 -14.40 -9.06
C ALA A 102 19.56 -13.46 -10.07
N LEU A 103 18.56 -13.95 -10.80
CA LEU A 103 17.73 -13.13 -11.69
C LEU A 103 17.00 -12.02 -10.93
N MET A 104 16.46 -12.33 -9.74
CA MET A 104 15.79 -11.34 -8.89
C MET A 104 16.75 -10.26 -8.38
N PHE A 105 18.01 -10.60 -8.09
CA PHE A 105 19.02 -9.61 -7.74
C PHE A 105 19.31 -8.66 -8.90
N ALA A 106 19.50 -9.17 -10.13
CA ALA A 106 19.70 -8.33 -11.32
C ALA A 106 18.50 -7.41 -11.57
N ALA A 107 17.28 -7.96 -11.47
CA ALA A 107 16.03 -7.21 -11.66
C ALA A 107 15.85 -6.10 -10.61
N ARG A 108 16.14 -6.39 -9.33
CA ARG A 108 16.08 -5.42 -8.22
C ARG A 108 17.01 -4.22 -8.45
N GLN A 109 18.19 -4.48 -8.97
CA GLN A 109 19.18 -3.44 -9.20
C GLN A 109 18.99 -2.69 -10.54
N GLY A 110 18.19 -3.24 -11.45
CA GLY A 110 17.93 -2.63 -12.75
C GLY A 110 18.96 -2.97 -13.83
N HIS A 111 19.66 -4.09 -13.69
CA HIS A 111 20.71 -4.51 -14.63
C HIS A 111 20.11 -5.26 -15.83
N LEU A 112 19.61 -4.52 -16.81
CA LEU A 112 18.86 -5.07 -17.96
C LEU A 112 19.70 -6.07 -18.76
N ASP A 113 20.94 -5.77 -19.08
CA ASP A 113 21.83 -6.68 -19.84
C ASP A 113 22.08 -8.00 -19.09
N THR A 114 22.14 -7.92 -17.77
CA THR A 114 22.30 -9.09 -16.91
C THR A 114 21.02 -9.92 -16.88
N VAL A 115 19.85 -9.27 -16.78
CA VAL A 115 18.53 -9.96 -16.88
C VAL A 115 18.44 -10.67 -18.23
N ASN A 116 18.79 -10.02 -19.33
CA ASN A 116 18.81 -10.65 -20.65
C ASN A 116 19.71 -11.88 -20.68
N ALA A 117 20.93 -11.80 -20.13
CA ALA A 117 21.86 -12.92 -20.10
C ALA A 117 21.33 -14.16 -19.36
N PHE A 118 20.49 -13.96 -18.31
CA PHE A 118 19.80 -15.04 -17.65
C PHE A 118 18.73 -15.68 -18.53
N LEU A 119 17.88 -14.86 -19.17
CA LEU A 119 16.75 -15.37 -19.99
C LEU A 119 17.25 -16.08 -21.24
N GLU A 120 18.30 -15.60 -21.90
CA GLU A 120 18.94 -16.27 -23.03
C GLU A 120 19.49 -17.66 -22.68
N ARG A 121 19.81 -17.90 -21.40
CA ARG A 121 20.31 -19.18 -20.89
C ARG A 121 19.23 -20.03 -20.23
N GLY A 122 17.96 -19.67 -20.44
CA GLY A 122 16.82 -20.49 -20.04
C GLY A 122 16.43 -20.35 -18.57
N ALA A 123 16.86 -19.29 -17.88
CA ALA A 123 16.35 -19.02 -16.54
C ALA A 123 14.83 -18.79 -16.58
N ASP A 124 14.12 -19.38 -15.63
CA ASP A 124 12.66 -19.23 -15.51
C ASP A 124 12.31 -17.81 -15.08
N VAL A 125 11.75 -17.02 -16.02
CA VAL A 125 11.28 -15.66 -15.78
C VAL A 125 10.20 -15.59 -14.69
N ASN A 126 9.48 -16.69 -14.49
CA ASN A 126 8.36 -16.83 -13.55
C ASN A 126 8.75 -17.53 -12.23
N GLN A 127 10.04 -17.79 -12.01
CA GLN A 127 10.50 -18.35 -10.75
C GLN A 127 10.00 -17.50 -9.58
N ARG A 128 9.36 -18.16 -8.60
CA ARG A 128 8.88 -17.52 -7.37
C ARG A 128 9.87 -17.79 -6.24
N ASP A 129 10.14 -16.78 -5.43
CA ASP A 129 10.91 -17.02 -4.22
C ASP A 129 10.09 -17.85 -3.20
N PRO A 130 10.75 -18.68 -2.38
CA PRO A 130 10.10 -19.50 -1.35
C PRO A 130 9.69 -18.69 -0.10
N GLY A 131 10.02 -17.39 0.00
CA GLY A 131 9.67 -16.52 1.12
C GLY A 131 8.25 -16.00 1.01
N ASP A 132 8.03 -15.05 0.13
CA ASP A 132 6.73 -14.38 -0.04
C ASP A 132 6.12 -14.56 -1.44
N SER A 133 6.70 -15.44 -2.26
CA SER A 133 6.29 -15.73 -3.65
C SER A 133 6.55 -14.56 -4.62
N THR A 134 7.51 -13.70 -4.32
CA THR A 134 7.97 -12.64 -5.23
C THR A 134 8.58 -13.23 -6.51
N THR A 135 8.38 -12.54 -7.64
CA THR A 135 9.00 -12.86 -8.95
C THR A 135 10.00 -11.78 -9.36
N ALA A 136 10.81 -12.03 -10.38
CA ALA A 136 11.69 -11.02 -10.95
C ALA A 136 10.92 -9.78 -11.44
N LEU A 137 9.73 -9.97 -12.04
CA LEU A 137 8.84 -8.87 -12.45
C LEU A 137 8.40 -8.03 -11.23
N MET A 138 7.91 -8.72 -10.18
CA MET A 138 7.42 -8.03 -8.99
C MET A 138 8.53 -7.23 -8.31
N ILE A 139 9.73 -7.81 -8.16
CA ILE A 139 10.84 -7.14 -7.49
C ILE A 139 11.37 -5.95 -8.32
N ALA A 140 11.34 -6.02 -9.65
CA ALA A 140 11.65 -4.89 -10.53
C ALA A 140 10.65 -3.74 -10.29
N VAL A 141 9.35 -4.03 -10.25
CA VAL A 141 8.29 -3.05 -10.04
C VAL A 141 8.43 -2.35 -8.69
N ILE A 142 8.51 -3.09 -7.59
CA ILE A 142 8.58 -2.48 -6.24
C ILE A 142 9.85 -1.67 -5.99
N ASN A 143 10.91 -1.93 -6.78
CA ASN A 143 12.14 -1.15 -6.76
C ASN A 143 12.19 -0.05 -7.84
N GLY A 144 11.09 0.20 -8.54
CA GLY A 144 10.97 1.25 -9.56
C GLY A 144 11.85 1.03 -10.80
N ARG A 145 12.19 -0.23 -11.12
CA ARG A 145 12.99 -0.61 -12.30
C ARG A 145 12.06 -0.91 -13.47
N PHE A 146 11.32 0.11 -13.93
CA PHE A 146 10.23 -0.05 -14.89
C PHE A 146 10.69 -0.51 -16.27
N ASP A 147 11.90 -0.13 -16.70
CA ASP A 147 12.47 -0.63 -17.96
C ASP A 147 12.74 -2.15 -17.89
N VAL A 148 13.27 -2.63 -16.76
CA VAL A 148 13.46 -4.07 -16.52
C VAL A 148 12.12 -4.78 -16.43
N ALA A 149 11.13 -4.18 -15.74
CA ALA A 149 9.78 -4.76 -15.65
C ALA A 149 9.13 -4.88 -17.02
N MET A 150 9.25 -3.85 -17.88
CA MET A 150 8.78 -3.89 -19.26
C MET A 150 9.45 -5.02 -20.05
N TYR A 151 10.77 -5.12 -19.94
CA TYR A 151 11.54 -6.17 -20.61
C TYR A 151 11.09 -7.58 -20.18
N LEU A 152 10.87 -7.78 -18.85
CA LEU A 152 10.42 -9.07 -18.34
C LEU A 152 9.01 -9.44 -18.84
N ILE A 153 8.09 -8.48 -18.93
CA ILE A 153 6.74 -8.68 -19.49
C ILE A 153 6.83 -9.12 -20.95
N ASP A 154 7.63 -8.42 -21.75
CA ASP A 154 7.83 -8.73 -23.18
C ASP A 154 8.49 -10.12 -23.39
N HIS A 155 9.16 -10.66 -22.35
CA HIS A 155 9.81 -11.98 -22.35
C HIS A 155 9.05 -13.05 -21.58
N GLY A 156 7.73 -12.87 -21.40
CA GLY A 156 6.82 -13.91 -20.90
C GLY A 156 6.68 -13.96 -19.38
N ALA A 157 7.05 -12.90 -18.66
CA ALA A 157 6.71 -12.82 -17.26
C ALA A 157 5.19 -12.76 -17.07
N ASN A 158 4.67 -13.64 -16.21
CA ASN A 158 3.23 -13.70 -15.93
C ASN A 158 2.81 -12.57 -14.98
N PRO A 159 1.97 -11.61 -15.44
CA PRO A 159 1.56 -10.45 -14.66
C PRO A 159 0.60 -10.79 -13.51
N ASN A 160 0.08 -12.02 -13.45
CA ASN A 160 -0.90 -12.46 -12.46
C ASN A 160 -0.27 -13.21 -11.27
N LEU A 161 1.05 -13.38 -11.25
CA LEU A 161 1.73 -13.99 -10.11
C LEU A 161 1.78 -12.99 -8.94
N ALA A 162 0.91 -13.24 -7.97
CA ALA A 162 0.80 -12.41 -6.78
C ALA A 162 1.75 -12.90 -5.67
N GLN A 163 2.23 -11.97 -4.85
CA GLN A 163 2.86 -12.25 -3.56
C GLN A 163 1.86 -12.87 -2.58
N THR A 164 2.36 -13.40 -1.46
CA THR A 164 1.51 -13.98 -0.40
C THR A 164 0.53 -12.99 0.21
N ASN A 165 0.87 -11.69 0.20
CA ASN A 165 -0.03 -10.59 0.62
C ASN A 165 -1.12 -10.26 -0.41
N GLY A 166 -1.14 -10.91 -1.58
CA GLY A 166 -2.09 -10.68 -2.66
C GLY A 166 -1.70 -9.57 -3.64
N ALA A 167 -0.58 -8.87 -3.43
CA ALA A 167 -0.13 -7.84 -4.36
C ALA A 167 0.33 -8.47 -5.68
N THR A 168 -0.21 -7.97 -6.79
CA THR A 168 0.21 -8.27 -8.15
C THR A 168 1.11 -7.16 -8.69
N PRO A 169 1.89 -7.40 -9.75
CA PRO A 169 2.64 -6.34 -10.43
C PRO A 169 1.80 -5.12 -10.78
N LEU A 170 0.55 -5.30 -11.23
CA LEU A 170 -0.34 -4.20 -11.57
C LEU A 170 -0.67 -3.32 -10.33
N TYR A 171 -0.98 -3.92 -9.18
CA TYR A 171 -1.17 -3.18 -7.94
C TYR A 171 0.11 -2.43 -7.53
N ALA A 172 1.24 -3.13 -7.56
CA ALA A 172 2.52 -2.62 -7.13
C ALA A 172 3.01 -1.42 -7.97
N ILE A 173 2.66 -1.34 -9.26
CA ILE A 173 3.00 -0.20 -10.12
C ILE A 173 2.44 1.10 -9.54
N PHE A 174 1.15 1.13 -9.21
CA PHE A 174 0.50 2.33 -8.65
C PHE A 174 0.95 2.60 -7.22
N ASP A 175 1.15 1.54 -6.45
CA ASP A 175 1.61 1.67 -5.08
C ASP A 175 3.04 2.25 -5.02
N THR A 176 3.96 1.76 -5.83
CA THR A 176 5.34 2.29 -5.93
C THR A 176 5.36 3.74 -6.45
N ARG A 177 4.55 4.04 -7.46
CA ARG A 177 4.48 5.40 -8.05
C ARG A 177 4.03 6.43 -7.04
N TRP A 178 3.06 6.08 -6.20
CA TRP A 178 2.41 6.97 -5.26
C TRP A 178 2.71 6.63 -3.79
N ALA A 179 3.80 5.91 -3.54
CA ALA A 179 4.26 5.63 -2.18
C ALA A 179 4.41 6.92 -1.38
N PRO A 180 4.04 6.95 -0.09
CA PRO A 180 4.24 8.10 0.77
C PRO A 180 5.70 8.57 0.73
N THR A 181 5.90 9.88 0.80
CA THR A 181 7.26 10.42 0.93
C THR A 181 7.75 10.17 2.34
N SER A 182 8.85 9.40 2.44
CA SER A 182 9.59 9.30 3.68
C SER A 182 10.28 10.63 4.00
N GLU A 183 10.57 10.89 5.27
CA GLU A 183 11.41 12.01 5.70
C GLU A 183 12.84 11.90 5.13
N TYR A 184 13.26 10.71 4.75
CA TYR A 184 14.53 10.44 4.10
C TYR A 184 14.31 10.28 2.59
N PRO A 185 15.19 10.85 1.75
CA PRO A 185 15.05 10.74 0.30
C PRO A 185 15.22 9.28 -0.12
N ASN A 186 14.13 8.63 -0.46
CA ASN A 186 14.18 7.35 -1.16
C ASN A 186 14.44 7.59 -2.64
N PRO A 187 15.43 6.91 -3.24
CA PRO A 187 15.68 7.02 -4.67
C PRO A 187 14.41 6.60 -5.45
N ARG A 188 13.88 7.53 -6.22
CA ARG A 188 12.74 7.25 -7.11
C ARG A 188 13.28 6.81 -8.46
N TYR A 189 13.78 5.60 -8.52
CA TYR A 189 14.42 5.09 -9.75
C TYR A 189 13.50 5.15 -10.97
N TYR A 190 12.19 4.94 -10.77
CA TYR A 190 11.22 5.05 -11.85
C TYR A 190 11.17 6.45 -12.50
N ALA A 191 11.51 7.51 -11.76
CA ALA A 191 11.47 8.87 -12.29
C ALA A 191 12.65 9.18 -13.25
N ALA A 192 13.68 8.35 -13.23
CA ALA A 192 14.86 8.47 -14.09
C ALA A 192 14.85 7.51 -15.28
N GLN A 193 13.76 6.74 -15.47
CA GLN A 193 13.65 5.74 -16.53
C GLN A 193 12.77 6.24 -17.68
N PRO A 194 13.05 5.83 -18.94
CA PRO A 194 12.20 6.13 -20.09
C PRO A 194 10.78 5.61 -19.95
N THR A 195 10.61 4.41 -19.39
CA THR A 195 9.31 3.78 -19.18
C THR A 195 8.57 4.45 -18.02
N ASP A 196 7.45 5.10 -18.30
CA ASP A 196 6.60 5.62 -17.24
C ASP A 196 5.65 4.53 -16.69
N TYR A 197 5.04 4.81 -15.54
CA TYR A 197 4.19 3.85 -14.84
C TYR A 197 2.88 3.50 -15.58
N LEU A 198 2.30 4.44 -16.36
CA LEU A 198 1.10 4.18 -17.16
C LEU A 198 1.42 3.31 -18.37
N GLN A 199 2.58 3.54 -19.00
CA GLN A 199 3.07 2.67 -20.08
C GLN A 199 3.29 1.25 -19.59
N LEU A 200 3.94 1.09 -18.41
CA LEU A 200 4.14 -0.22 -17.82
C LEU A 200 2.81 -0.87 -17.41
N ALA A 201 1.89 -0.13 -16.76
CA ALA A 201 0.58 -0.63 -16.39
C ALA A 201 -0.22 -1.11 -17.61
N LYS A 202 -0.17 -0.32 -18.71
CA LYS A 202 -0.81 -0.71 -19.97
C LYS A 202 -0.20 -2.00 -20.53
N ALA A 203 1.12 -2.12 -20.56
CA ALA A 203 1.80 -3.32 -21.05
C ALA A 203 1.43 -4.56 -20.22
N VAL A 204 1.41 -4.43 -18.89
CA VAL A 204 0.99 -5.49 -17.97
C VAL A 204 -0.45 -5.92 -18.23
N LEU A 205 -1.35 -4.97 -18.50
CA LEU A 205 -2.75 -5.25 -18.88
C LEU A 205 -2.88 -5.87 -20.27
N ASP A 206 -2.12 -5.38 -21.27
CA ASP A 206 -2.09 -5.95 -22.62
C ASP A 206 -1.62 -7.43 -22.61
N HIS A 207 -0.78 -7.81 -21.64
CA HIS A 207 -0.33 -9.19 -21.43
C HIS A 207 -1.27 -10.00 -20.51
N GLY A 208 -2.50 -9.54 -20.28
CA GLY A 208 -3.55 -10.30 -19.63
C GLY A 208 -3.53 -10.24 -18.10
N ALA A 209 -3.02 -9.15 -17.51
CA ALA A 209 -3.21 -8.94 -16.08
C ALA A 209 -4.69 -8.82 -15.72
N ASP A 210 -5.10 -9.50 -14.65
CA ASP A 210 -6.39 -9.27 -14.01
C ASP A 210 -6.43 -7.83 -13.46
N PRO A 211 -7.39 -6.97 -13.86
CA PRO A 211 -7.51 -5.62 -13.34
C PRO A 211 -8.10 -5.55 -11.89
N ASN A 212 -8.64 -6.66 -11.38
CA ASN A 212 -9.38 -6.73 -10.12
C ASN A 212 -8.76 -7.61 -9.02
N PRO A 213 -7.44 -7.88 -9.00
CA PRO A 213 -6.85 -8.64 -7.91
C PRO A 213 -7.05 -7.90 -6.60
N ARG A 214 -7.24 -8.64 -5.50
CA ARG A 214 -7.43 -8.03 -4.18
C ARG A 214 -6.27 -8.35 -3.26
N LEU A 215 -5.82 -7.34 -2.52
CA LEU A 215 -4.88 -7.54 -1.43
C LEU A 215 -5.50 -8.45 -0.36
N ARG A 216 -4.69 -9.34 0.19
CA ARG A 216 -5.05 -10.20 1.34
C ARG A 216 -4.62 -9.58 2.65
N ARG A 217 -3.62 -8.71 2.62
CA ARG A 217 -3.09 -7.92 3.74
C ARG A 217 -2.34 -6.71 3.19
N LYS A 218 -2.15 -5.71 4.04
CA LYS A 218 -1.40 -4.49 3.73
C LYS A 218 0.01 -4.81 3.21
N VAL A 219 0.46 -4.09 2.20
CA VAL A 219 1.84 -4.17 1.71
C VAL A 219 2.79 -3.45 2.67
N TRP A 220 4.06 -3.85 2.73
CA TRP A 220 5.03 -3.30 3.68
C TRP A 220 6.15 -2.47 3.02
N TYR A 221 6.44 -2.72 1.75
CA TYR A 221 7.65 -2.26 1.07
C TYR A 221 7.60 -0.81 0.58
N THR A 222 6.42 -0.20 0.50
CA THR A 222 6.26 1.19 0.07
C THR A 222 6.03 2.15 1.23
N ASN A 223 5.90 1.62 2.43
CA ASN A 223 5.45 2.36 3.58
C ASN A 223 6.60 2.74 4.51
N HIS A 224 6.69 4.02 4.83
CA HIS A 224 7.61 4.53 5.83
C HIS A 224 7.02 4.36 7.24
N ASN A 225 7.88 4.06 8.23
CA ASN A 225 7.49 3.89 9.65
C ASN A 225 6.29 2.95 9.86
N ASN A 226 6.29 1.79 9.22
CA ASN A 226 5.20 0.80 9.33
C ASN A 226 3.85 1.27 8.80
N ASP A 227 3.88 2.20 7.86
CA ASP A 227 2.71 2.81 7.26
C ASP A 227 1.68 3.27 8.31
N GLN A 228 1.92 4.45 8.81
CA GLN A 228 1.00 5.14 9.70
C GLN A 228 -0.04 5.97 8.93
N SER A 229 -0.48 5.51 7.75
CA SER A 229 -1.53 6.20 6.99
C SER A 229 -2.89 6.16 7.70
N GLY A 230 -3.05 5.26 8.67
CA GLY A 230 -4.34 5.03 9.32
C GLY A 230 -5.35 4.29 8.45
N ILE A 231 -4.92 3.80 7.29
CA ILE A 231 -5.76 3.08 6.33
C ILE A 231 -5.32 1.63 6.26
N ASP A 232 -6.28 0.70 6.32
CA ASP A 232 -6.07 -0.69 5.98
C ASP A 232 -6.47 -0.94 4.53
N GLU A 233 -5.48 -1.21 3.68
CA GLU A 233 -5.65 -1.46 2.25
C GLU A 233 -6.10 -2.89 1.95
N THR A 234 -6.27 -3.74 2.96
CA THR A 234 -6.70 -5.14 2.77
C THR A 234 -7.99 -5.20 1.96
N GLY A 235 -7.99 -6.01 0.91
CA GLY A 235 -9.08 -6.09 -0.05
C GLY A 235 -9.06 -5.03 -1.14
N GLY A 236 -8.15 -4.06 -1.09
CA GLY A 236 -7.98 -3.04 -2.14
C GLY A 236 -7.54 -3.65 -3.48
N THR A 237 -7.98 -3.03 -4.56
CA THR A 237 -7.66 -3.37 -5.95
C THR A 237 -6.69 -2.35 -6.54
N PRO A 238 -6.07 -2.60 -7.72
CA PRO A 238 -5.32 -1.58 -8.45
C PRO A 238 -6.13 -0.30 -8.69
N PHE A 239 -7.44 -0.43 -9.00
CA PHE A 239 -8.33 0.72 -9.15
C PHE A 239 -8.50 1.51 -7.86
N TRP A 240 -8.73 0.82 -6.74
CA TRP A 240 -8.81 1.45 -5.42
C TRP A 240 -7.50 2.20 -5.08
N ARG A 241 -6.35 1.58 -5.38
CA ARG A 241 -5.03 2.22 -5.13
C ARG A 241 -4.80 3.46 -5.99
N ALA A 242 -5.25 3.43 -7.27
CA ALA A 242 -5.23 4.60 -8.15
C ALA A 242 -6.17 5.71 -7.65
N ALA A 243 -7.36 5.35 -7.16
CA ALA A 243 -8.30 6.31 -6.55
C ALA A 243 -7.72 6.95 -5.28
N TYR A 244 -7.06 6.18 -4.41
CA TYR A 244 -6.37 6.71 -3.22
C TYR A 244 -5.24 7.68 -3.59
N ALA A 245 -4.67 7.55 -4.78
CA ALA A 245 -3.67 8.48 -5.30
C ALA A 245 -4.27 9.62 -6.15
N ASP A 246 -5.58 9.73 -6.27
CA ASP A 246 -6.27 10.71 -7.13
C ASP A 246 -5.83 10.68 -8.60
N ASP A 247 -5.36 9.50 -9.05
CA ASP A 247 -4.80 9.31 -10.38
C ASP A 247 -5.89 8.97 -11.39
N VAL A 248 -6.50 10.02 -11.93
CA VAL A 248 -7.61 9.92 -12.90
C VAL A 248 -7.19 9.16 -14.16
N ASP A 249 -5.95 9.33 -14.62
CA ASP A 249 -5.48 8.67 -15.85
C ASP A 249 -5.28 7.16 -15.61
N ALA A 250 -4.74 6.77 -14.45
CA ALA A 250 -4.69 5.37 -14.05
C ALA A 250 -6.08 4.76 -13.87
N MET A 251 -7.02 5.48 -13.23
CA MET A 251 -8.41 5.02 -13.07
C MET A 251 -9.07 4.78 -14.43
N LYS A 252 -8.91 5.70 -15.39
CA LYS A 252 -9.45 5.56 -16.75
C LYS A 252 -8.84 4.36 -17.47
N LEU A 253 -7.51 4.20 -17.39
CA LEU A 253 -6.82 3.06 -17.97
C LEU A 253 -7.39 1.76 -17.43
N LEU A 254 -7.49 1.62 -16.09
CA LEU A 254 -7.97 0.42 -15.44
C LEU A 254 -9.42 0.08 -15.82
N VAL A 255 -10.32 1.09 -15.86
CA VAL A 255 -11.72 0.89 -16.31
C VAL A 255 -11.78 0.43 -17.76
N ALA A 256 -10.93 0.96 -18.64
CA ALA A 256 -10.87 0.54 -20.04
C ALA A 256 -10.48 -0.95 -20.20
N TYR A 257 -9.81 -1.54 -19.19
CA TYR A 257 -9.44 -2.96 -19.13
C TYR A 257 -10.35 -3.79 -18.21
N GLY A 258 -11.49 -3.26 -17.78
CA GLY A 258 -12.50 -4.00 -17.02
C GLY A 258 -12.31 -3.99 -15.50
N ALA A 259 -11.59 -3.00 -14.96
CA ALA A 259 -11.58 -2.81 -13.51
C ALA A 259 -12.96 -2.43 -13.00
N ASP A 260 -13.39 -3.05 -11.90
CA ASP A 260 -14.61 -2.70 -11.20
C ASP A 260 -14.36 -1.54 -10.22
N PRO A 261 -14.91 -0.34 -10.48
CA PRO A 261 -14.70 0.84 -9.66
C PRO A 261 -15.48 0.82 -8.34
N SER A 262 -16.30 -0.19 -8.11
CA SER A 262 -17.13 -0.29 -6.91
C SER A 262 -16.51 -1.11 -5.78
N ILE A 263 -15.40 -1.82 -6.03
CA ILE A 263 -14.79 -2.71 -5.06
C ILE A 263 -14.12 -1.93 -3.91
N PRO A 264 -14.62 -2.03 -2.66
CA PRO A 264 -14.01 -1.38 -1.50
C PRO A 264 -12.91 -2.25 -0.89
N THR A 265 -12.12 -1.68 0.03
CA THR A 265 -11.32 -2.47 0.98
C THR A 265 -12.22 -3.28 1.90
N THR A 266 -11.64 -4.15 2.71
CA THR A 266 -12.38 -4.96 3.68
C THR A 266 -12.20 -4.43 5.09
N TYR A 267 -13.24 -4.54 5.92
CA TYR A 267 -13.18 -4.16 7.32
C TYR A 267 -12.36 -5.17 8.14
N PRO A 268 -11.27 -4.76 8.79
CA PRO A 268 -10.36 -5.68 9.50
C PRO A 268 -10.86 -6.11 10.89
N GLY A 269 -12.05 -5.69 11.30
CA GLY A 269 -12.61 -5.98 12.63
C GLY A 269 -12.28 -4.93 13.69
N LYS A 270 -11.25 -4.13 13.48
CA LYS A 270 -10.94 -2.94 14.29
C LYS A 270 -10.44 -1.84 13.37
N VAL A 271 -10.90 -0.63 13.61
CA VAL A 271 -10.25 0.59 13.12
C VAL A 271 -9.28 1.01 14.22
N GLU A 272 -8.00 1.21 13.88
CA GLU A 272 -7.07 1.83 14.84
C GLU A 272 -7.58 3.25 15.14
N GLU A 273 -7.81 3.54 16.39
CA GLU A 273 -8.28 4.85 16.83
C GLU A 273 -7.21 5.52 17.68
N TYR A 274 -6.82 6.74 17.28
CA TYR A 274 -5.93 7.57 18.10
C TYR A 274 -6.54 8.98 18.26
N PRO A 275 -6.71 9.49 19.48
CA PRO A 275 -6.54 8.78 20.75
C PRO A 275 -7.53 7.62 20.87
N PRO A 276 -7.24 6.61 21.73
CA PRO A 276 -8.19 5.52 21.95
C PRO A 276 -9.55 6.10 22.37
N PRO A 277 -10.67 5.45 21.97
CA PRO A 277 -12.00 5.95 22.28
C PRO A 277 -12.17 6.12 23.78
N ASP A 278 -12.87 7.19 24.19
CA ASP A 278 -13.29 7.38 25.56
C ASP A 278 -14.21 6.19 25.95
N PRO A 279 -13.81 5.36 26.93
CA PRO A 279 -14.61 4.20 27.33
C PRO A 279 -16.00 4.57 27.86
N SER A 280 -16.24 5.85 28.18
CA SER A 280 -17.54 6.36 28.59
C SER A 280 -18.51 6.67 27.43
N ASN A 281 -18.01 6.72 26.18
CA ASN A 281 -18.80 7.02 24.98
C ASN A 281 -18.76 5.85 24.00
N THR A 282 -19.47 4.78 24.32
CA THR A 282 -19.49 3.51 23.56
C THR A 282 -20.76 3.32 22.72
N GLU A 283 -21.71 4.25 22.76
CA GLU A 283 -22.99 4.13 22.05
C GLU A 283 -22.82 4.62 20.59
N ASP A 284 -23.08 3.71 19.64
CA ASP A 284 -23.16 4.05 18.22
C ASP A 284 -24.46 4.78 17.92
N VAL A 285 -24.39 6.08 17.71
CA VAL A 285 -25.53 6.94 17.41
C VAL A 285 -25.74 7.21 15.93
N SER A 286 -24.92 6.59 15.07
CA SER A 286 -25.00 6.78 13.60
C SER A 286 -26.27 6.23 12.97
N GLY A 287 -26.91 5.24 13.62
CA GLY A 287 -28.03 4.50 13.06
C GLY A 287 -27.64 3.54 11.93
N LEU A 288 -26.35 3.37 11.68
CA LEU A 288 -25.84 2.45 10.64
C LEU A 288 -25.83 1.00 11.17
N PRO A 289 -26.01 0.01 10.29
CA PRO A 289 -25.80 -1.40 10.67
C PRO A 289 -24.39 -1.63 11.19
N ALA A 290 -24.22 -2.50 12.19
CA ALA A 290 -22.90 -2.85 12.69
C ALA A 290 -21.97 -3.34 11.58
N PRO A 291 -20.70 -2.91 11.54
CA PRO A 291 -19.76 -3.35 10.50
C PRO A 291 -19.44 -4.84 10.68
N VAL A 292 -19.39 -5.56 9.57
CA VAL A 292 -19.13 -7.01 9.55
C VAL A 292 -17.64 -7.24 9.22
N LEU A 293 -16.97 -8.07 10.03
CA LEU A 293 -15.59 -8.47 9.77
C LEU A 293 -15.46 -9.03 8.33
N GLY A 294 -14.49 -8.50 7.56
CA GLY A 294 -14.31 -8.84 6.14
C GLY A 294 -15.35 -8.22 5.20
N GLY A 295 -16.34 -7.50 5.73
CA GLY A 295 -17.32 -6.74 4.94
C GLY A 295 -16.70 -5.50 4.28
N PRO A 296 -17.49 -4.73 3.51
CA PRO A 296 -17.02 -3.52 2.83
C PRO A 296 -16.57 -2.43 3.81
N ASN A 297 -15.53 -1.71 3.46
CA ASN A 297 -14.99 -0.60 4.23
C ASN A 297 -14.77 0.62 3.33
N ILE A 298 -13.53 0.96 2.99
CA ILE A 298 -13.20 2.18 2.26
C ILE A 298 -13.47 1.97 0.77
N THR A 299 -14.46 2.67 0.23
CA THR A 299 -14.73 2.69 -1.21
C THR A 299 -13.67 3.51 -1.96
N PRO A 300 -13.51 3.35 -3.29
CA PRO A 300 -12.65 4.23 -4.08
C PRO A 300 -12.99 5.72 -3.95
N LEU A 301 -14.27 6.08 -3.76
CA LEU A 301 -14.67 7.46 -3.52
C LEU A 301 -14.19 7.99 -2.16
N LEU A 302 -14.29 7.19 -1.11
CA LEU A 302 -13.75 7.55 0.20
C LEU A 302 -12.24 7.72 0.15
N ALA A 303 -11.54 6.77 -0.52
CA ALA A 303 -10.11 6.85 -0.73
C ALA A 303 -9.69 8.17 -1.41
N ALA A 304 -10.37 8.55 -2.52
CA ALA A 304 -10.11 9.76 -3.28
C ALA A 304 -10.54 11.06 -2.56
N SER A 305 -11.36 10.98 -1.52
CA SER A 305 -11.81 12.15 -0.75
C SER A 305 -10.87 12.55 0.40
N GLY A 306 -9.73 11.87 0.54
CA GLY A 306 -8.72 12.16 1.56
C GLY A 306 -8.87 11.35 2.84
N GLU A 307 -9.29 10.09 2.71
CA GLU A 307 -9.35 9.13 3.80
C GLU A 307 -8.03 9.02 4.56
N GLY A 308 -8.10 8.91 5.89
CA GLY A 308 -6.92 8.78 6.77
C GLY A 308 -6.27 10.10 7.17
N TYR A 309 -6.69 11.26 6.65
CA TYR A 309 -6.14 12.55 7.02
C TYR A 309 -6.32 12.84 8.53
N GLY A 310 -5.27 13.37 9.15
CA GLY A 310 -5.25 13.66 10.59
C GLY A 310 -4.80 12.49 11.45
N TRP A 311 -4.81 11.28 10.94
CA TRP A 311 -4.45 10.08 11.68
C TRP A 311 -2.97 10.09 12.10
N SER A 312 -2.06 10.43 11.19
CA SER A 312 -0.63 10.50 11.45
C SER A 312 0.06 11.55 10.58
N PHE A 313 1.36 11.77 10.83
CA PHE A 313 2.19 12.59 9.96
C PHE A 313 2.24 12.00 8.54
N THR A 314 2.41 10.69 8.40
CA THR A 314 2.43 10.00 7.10
C THR A 314 1.12 10.17 6.36
N ALA A 315 -0.02 10.05 7.04
CA ALA A 315 -1.34 10.26 6.45
C ALA A 315 -1.51 11.69 5.90
N ASN A 316 -0.98 12.69 6.61
CA ASN A 316 -1.05 14.09 6.17
C ASN A 316 -0.09 14.40 5.01
N HIS A 317 0.91 13.55 4.77
CA HIS A 317 1.87 13.65 3.66
C HIS A 317 1.57 12.63 2.55
N HIS A 318 0.38 12.12 2.50
CA HIS A 318 -0.09 11.25 1.43
C HIS A 318 0.16 11.89 0.06
N ARG A 319 0.77 11.08 -0.84
CA ARG A 319 1.05 11.51 -2.22
C ARG A 319 -0.11 11.21 -3.13
N PHE A 320 -0.49 12.21 -3.90
CA PHE A 320 -1.54 12.09 -4.91
C PHE A 320 -1.14 12.84 -6.19
N ALA A 321 -1.89 12.58 -7.27
CA ALA A 321 -1.64 13.19 -8.56
C ALA A 321 -1.76 14.72 -8.49
N PRO A 322 -0.95 15.47 -9.26
CA PRO A 322 -0.94 16.94 -9.22
C PRO A 322 -2.28 17.59 -9.56
N THR A 323 -3.18 16.87 -10.21
CA THR A 323 -4.54 17.33 -10.51
C THR A 323 -5.41 17.51 -9.28
N GLY A 324 -5.03 16.89 -8.15
CA GLY A 324 -5.73 16.97 -6.88
C GLY A 324 -6.95 16.06 -6.77
N MET A 325 -7.55 16.07 -5.58
CA MET A 325 -8.62 15.14 -5.19
C MET A 325 -9.95 15.40 -5.91
N LEU A 326 -10.33 16.67 -6.09
CA LEU A 326 -11.63 17.00 -6.68
C LEU A 326 -11.87 16.47 -8.10
N PRO A 327 -10.89 16.49 -9.03
CA PRO A 327 -11.04 15.83 -10.32
C PRO A 327 -11.26 14.31 -10.24
N ALA A 328 -10.59 13.64 -9.30
CA ALA A 328 -10.77 12.22 -9.04
C ALA A 328 -12.16 11.91 -8.50
N VAL A 329 -12.60 12.68 -7.51
CA VAL A 329 -13.96 12.58 -6.94
C VAL A 329 -15.02 12.86 -8.03
N LYS A 330 -14.83 13.88 -8.86
CA LYS A 330 -15.74 14.18 -10.00
C LYS A 330 -15.81 13.00 -10.98
N TYR A 331 -14.69 12.41 -11.34
CA TYR A 331 -14.66 11.24 -12.22
C TYR A 331 -15.44 10.05 -11.63
N LEU A 332 -15.23 9.76 -10.34
CA LEU A 332 -15.94 8.68 -9.64
C LEU A 332 -17.45 8.93 -9.58
N VAL A 333 -17.87 10.16 -9.27
CA VAL A 333 -19.31 10.48 -9.10
C VAL A 333 -20.02 10.67 -10.43
N GLU A 334 -19.43 11.41 -11.38
CA GLU A 334 -20.13 11.82 -12.61
C GLU A 334 -20.04 10.79 -13.74
N VAL A 335 -18.92 10.05 -13.80
CA VAL A 335 -18.69 9.08 -14.87
C VAL A 335 -18.96 7.66 -14.39
N LEU A 336 -18.56 7.34 -13.16
CA LEU A 336 -18.68 5.99 -12.61
C LEU A 336 -19.87 5.82 -11.67
N ASN A 337 -20.66 6.88 -11.42
CA ASN A 337 -21.87 6.89 -10.63
C ASN A 337 -21.68 6.43 -9.16
N ALA A 338 -20.53 6.75 -8.56
CA ALA A 338 -20.29 6.43 -7.17
C ALA A 338 -21.28 7.16 -6.24
N ASP A 339 -21.85 6.45 -5.28
CA ASP A 339 -22.77 7.03 -4.29
C ASP A 339 -21.97 7.86 -3.25
N VAL A 340 -22.28 9.14 -3.19
CA VAL A 340 -21.61 10.13 -2.29
C VAL A 340 -21.94 9.93 -0.82
N ASN A 341 -22.91 9.08 -0.48
CA ASN A 341 -23.38 8.85 0.89
C ASN A 341 -22.91 7.53 1.51
N VAL A 342 -22.18 6.69 0.77
CA VAL A 342 -21.66 5.43 1.31
C VAL A 342 -20.64 5.73 2.40
N PRO A 343 -20.83 5.22 3.65
CA PRO A 343 -19.87 5.40 4.72
C PRO A 343 -18.79 4.31 4.72
N ASP A 344 -17.66 4.59 5.36
CA ASP A 344 -16.71 3.57 5.82
C ASP A 344 -17.25 2.79 7.03
N ALA A 345 -16.48 1.85 7.54
CA ALA A 345 -16.85 1.08 8.73
C ALA A 345 -16.95 1.93 10.01
N ALA A 346 -16.30 3.09 10.07
CA ALA A 346 -16.40 4.06 11.17
C ALA A 346 -17.62 5.01 11.01
N GLY A 347 -18.32 4.95 9.88
CA GLY A 347 -19.45 5.81 9.56
C GLY A 347 -19.08 7.14 8.89
N ASN A 348 -17.82 7.34 8.52
CA ASN A 348 -17.43 8.55 7.80
C ASN A 348 -17.83 8.45 6.33
N THR A 349 -18.29 9.55 5.76
CA THR A 349 -18.58 9.71 4.34
C THR A 349 -17.52 10.59 3.68
N ALA A 350 -17.51 10.68 2.35
CA ALA A 350 -16.64 11.59 1.61
C ALA A 350 -16.75 13.05 2.10
N LEU A 351 -17.91 13.45 2.61
CA LEU A 351 -18.12 14.78 3.16
C LEU A 351 -17.41 14.98 4.52
N HIS A 352 -17.31 13.94 5.35
CA HIS A 352 -16.50 13.97 6.58
C HIS A 352 -15.02 14.13 6.25
N ASN A 353 -14.52 13.41 5.24
CA ASN A 353 -13.13 13.49 4.79
C ASN A 353 -12.80 14.90 4.25
N ALA A 354 -13.65 15.47 3.40
CA ALA A 354 -13.49 16.81 2.87
C ALA A 354 -13.47 17.87 3.99
N ALA A 355 -14.34 17.72 4.99
CA ALA A 355 -14.41 18.64 6.13
C ALA A 355 -13.16 18.56 7.02
N SER A 356 -12.61 17.36 7.26
CA SER A 356 -11.38 17.18 8.04
C SER A 356 -10.15 17.83 7.40
N ARG A 357 -10.22 18.16 6.12
CA ARG A 357 -9.17 18.84 5.34
C ARG A 357 -9.44 20.32 5.09
N GLY A 358 -10.61 20.82 5.49
CA GLY A 358 -11.02 22.19 5.19
C GLY A 358 -11.30 22.44 3.70
N ASP A 359 -11.58 21.39 2.92
CA ASP A 359 -11.78 21.49 1.48
C ASP A 359 -13.20 21.97 1.13
N ASN A 360 -13.39 23.27 1.16
CA ASN A 360 -14.69 23.89 0.90
C ASN A 360 -15.21 23.64 -0.52
N GLU A 361 -14.34 23.54 -1.51
CA GLU A 361 -14.73 23.27 -2.90
C GLU A 361 -15.30 21.87 -3.04
N MET A 362 -14.64 20.88 -2.46
CA MET A 362 -15.13 19.50 -2.43
C MET A 362 -16.42 19.37 -1.63
N ILE A 363 -16.55 20.05 -0.49
CA ILE A 363 -17.79 20.09 0.31
C ILE A 363 -18.96 20.60 -0.54
N LEU A 364 -18.80 21.74 -1.20
CA LEU A 364 -19.84 22.33 -2.06
C LEU A 364 -20.20 21.39 -3.21
N TYR A 365 -19.21 20.79 -3.84
CA TYR A 365 -19.41 19.83 -4.91
C TYR A 365 -20.20 18.60 -4.43
N LEU A 366 -19.76 17.93 -3.36
CA LEU A 366 -20.43 16.75 -2.81
C LEU A 366 -21.87 17.03 -2.41
N VAL A 367 -22.12 18.18 -1.76
CA VAL A 367 -23.47 18.61 -1.40
C VAL A 367 -24.34 18.85 -2.64
N SER A 368 -23.78 19.44 -3.72
CA SER A 368 -24.48 19.59 -5.00
C SER A 368 -24.86 18.27 -5.66
N LYS A 369 -24.15 17.18 -5.32
CA LYS A 369 -24.41 15.82 -5.78
C LYS A 369 -25.28 15.01 -4.80
N GLY A 370 -25.82 15.64 -3.76
CA GLY A 370 -26.75 15.00 -2.81
C GLY A 370 -26.08 14.39 -1.58
N ALA A 371 -24.84 14.75 -1.28
CA ALA A 371 -24.21 14.32 -0.01
C ALA A 371 -24.97 14.91 1.19
N SER A 372 -25.26 14.06 2.17
CA SER A 372 -26.01 14.41 3.37
C SER A 372 -25.14 15.19 4.35
N VAL A 373 -25.36 16.47 4.48
CA VAL A 373 -24.70 17.31 5.51
C VAL A 373 -25.08 16.92 6.95
N LYS A 374 -26.15 16.09 7.11
CA LYS A 374 -26.61 15.62 8.41
C LYS A 374 -26.02 14.26 8.80
N ALA A 375 -25.16 13.70 7.98
CA ALA A 375 -24.48 12.44 8.28
C ALA A 375 -23.70 12.57 9.61
N VAL A 376 -23.75 11.50 10.40
CA VAL A 376 -23.08 11.37 11.70
C VAL A 376 -22.35 10.04 11.70
N ASN A 377 -21.07 10.05 12.05
CA ASN A 377 -20.30 8.82 12.16
C ASN A 377 -20.61 8.06 13.46
N ARG A 378 -20.03 6.86 13.65
CA ARG A 378 -20.31 6.02 14.82
C ARG A 378 -19.91 6.63 16.17
N LYS A 379 -19.00 7.61 16.15
CA LYS A 379 -18.62 8.40 17.34
C LYS A 379 -19.56 9.57 17.62
N GLY A 380 -20.64 9.73 16.87
CA GLY A 380 -21.54 10.85 17.00
C GLY A 380 -21.04 12.14 16.37
N GLN A 381 -19.91 12.10 15.66
CA GLN A 381 -19.32 13.29 15.04
C GLN A 381 -20.08 13.65 13.76
N THR A 382 -20.46 14.91 13.67
CA THR A 382 -21.03 15.51 12.46
C THR A 382 -19.92 15.92 11.49
N VAL A 383 -20.30 16.26 10.27
CA VAL A 383 -19.37 16.86 9.28
C VAL A 383 -18.68 18.11 9.85
N ALA A 384 -19.36 18.91 10.67
CA ALA A 384 -18.77 20.09 11.28
C ALA A 384 -17.78 19.75 12.41
N ASP A 385 -17.97 18.63 13.13
CA ASP A 385 -16.99 18.16 14.10
C ASP A 385 -15.67 17.81 13.43
N MET A 386 -15.70 17.23 12.21
CA MET A 386 -14.49 16.93 11.46
C MET A 386 -13.70 18.20 11.07
N ALA A 387 -14.38 19.32 10.83
CA ALA A 387 -13.73 20.61 10.57
C ALA A 387 -13.29 21.35 11.85
N ASN A 388 -13.69 20.87 13.04
CA ASN A 388 -13.45 21.53 14.33
C ASN A 388 -12.24 20.97 15.09
N GLY A 389 -11.28 20.34 14.42
CA GLY A 389 -10.11 19.76 15.08
C GLY A 389 -10.46 18.55 15.97
N PRO A 390 -11.04 17.48 15.39
CA PRO A 390 -11.52 16.31 16.13
C PRO A 390 -10.39 15.45 16.72
N MET A 391 -9.16 15.71 16.31
CA MET A 391 -7.94 15.06 16.79
C MET A 391 -6.75 16.00 16.69
N GLN A 392 -5.67 15.70 17.41
CA GLN A 392 -4.50 16.59 17.57
C GLN A 392 -3.84 17.06 16.26
N ARG A 393 -3.96 16.32 15.17
CA ARG A 393 -3.30 16.61 13.88
C ARG A 393 -4.19 17.32 12.88
N ILE A 394 -5.44 17.59 13.23
CA ILE A 394 -6.37 18.39 12.43
C ILE A 394 -6.63 19.68 13.17
N GLN A 395 -6.13 20.80 12.63
CA GLN A 395 -6.43 22.11 13.16
C GLN A 395 -7.86 22.53 12.73
N PRO A 396 -8.56 23.35 13.53
CA PRO A 396 -9.85 23.87 13.14
C PRO A 396 -9.80 24.68 11.84
N PHE A 397 -10.82 24.54 11.01
CA PHE A 397 -11.00 25.28 9.77
C PHE A 397 -12.18 26.27 9.91
N PRO A 398 -11.95 27.53 10.36
CA PRO A 398 -13.02 28.48 10.64
C PRO A 398 -13.93 28.76 9.44
N GLU A 399 -13.35 28.85 8.24
CA GLU A 399 -14.13 29.11 7.01
C GLU A 399 -15.05 27.93 6.68
N THR A 400 -14.57 26.70 6.86
CA THR A 400 -15.35 25.47 6.68
C THR A 400 -16.48 25.38 7.70
N LEU A 401 -16.19 25.70 8.97
CA LEU A 401 -17.20 25.75 10.02
C LEU A 401 -18.28 26.79 9.70
N ALA A 402 -17.90 27.97 9.22
CA ALA A 402 -18.85 29.01 8.80
C ALA A 402 -19.69 28.56 7.58
N LEU A 403 -19.09 27.85 6.63
CA LEU A 403 -19.79 27.27 5.48
C LEU A 403 -20.83 26.24 5.92
N LEU A 404 -20.43 25.27 6.76
CA LEU A 404 -21.31 24.22 7.27
C LEU A 404 -22.42 24.78 8.16
N ALA A 405 -22.15 25.83 8.95
CA ALA A 405 -23.16 26.50 9.74
C ALA A 405 -24.26 27.16 8.86
N LYS A 406 -23.90 27.73 7.69
CA LYS A 406 -24.89 28.23 6.71
C LYS A 406 -25.75 27.09 6.12
N MET A 407 -25.24 25.87 6.09
CA MET A 407 -25.97 24.67 5.67
C MET A 407 -26.76 24.03 6.82
N GLY A 408 -26.76 24.66 8.02
CA GLY A 408 -27.52 24.20 9.18
C GLY A 408 -26.82 23.14 10.03
N VAL A 409 -25.52 22.93 9.84
CA VAL A 409 -24.73 21.94 10.61
C VAL A 409 -23.74 22.68 11.51
N LYS A 410 -23.68 22.24 12.77
CA LYS A 410 -22.77 22.78 13.80
C LYS A 410 -21.98 21.65 14.43
N ALA A 411 -20.76 21.96 14.84
CA ALA A 411 -19.97 21.05 15.67
C ALA A 411 -20.68 20.81 17.01
N ARG A 412 -20.67 19.56 17.47
CA ARG A 412 -21.25 19.11 18.72
C ARG A 412 -20.20 18.75 19.75
N HIS A 413 -19.00 18.42 19.30
CA HIS A 413 -17.89 18.02 20.12
C HIS A 413 -16.87 19.17 20.27
N PRO A 414 -16.16 19.24 21.42
CA PRO A 414 -15.11 20.23 21.61
C PRO A 414 -13.94 19.98 20.65
N CYS A 415 -13.21 21.04 20.36
CA CYS A 415 -11.96 20.92 19.62
C CYS A 415 -10.91 20.19 20.46
N VAL A 416 -10.25 19.19 19.88
CA VAL A 416 -9.18 18.41 20.54
C VAL A 416 -7.81 19.01 20.24
N SER A 417 -7.63 19.63 19.08
CA SER A 417 -6.36 20.24 18.66
C SER A 417 -6.15 21.67 19.14
N CYS A 418 -7.19 22.29 19.71
CA CYS A 418 -7.08 23.60 20.31
C CYS A 418 -6.34 23.56 21.64
#